data_8441129de793970302b8cbe63ddf5af4
#
_entry.id   8441129de793970302b8cbe63ddf5af4
#
_cell.length_a   1.000
_cell.length_b   1.000
_cell.length_c   1.000
_cell.angle_alpha   90.00
_cell.angle_beta   90.00
_cell.angle_gamma   90.00
#
_symmetry.space_group_name_H-M   'P 1'
#
loop_
_entity.id
_entity.type
_entity.pdbx_description
1 polymer ?
#
loop_
_entity_poly.entity_id
_entity_poly.type
_entity_poly.pdbx_seq_one_letter_code
_entity_poly.pdbx_strand_id
1 'polypeptide(L)'
;MAALKKEVFELLKQTKYTKSSRRKNINKNVPPQTMIMGYRTWFGNHGLAAASLKYPLLYKKLKELMKKKDPNFKFTTITLNKNFKCEPHRDGENVGVSYIIGFGDYKKGELNVEGKKIDIHNKFYKFNGSLKTHFVEPWTSGDRYTIVYYNRTNW
;
A
#
# COMPACT_ATOMS: atom_id res chain seq x y z
N MET A 1 -12.72 -14.84 0.30
CA MET A 1 -11.53 -14.02 0.58
C MET A 1 -10.25 -14.59 -0.05
N ALA A 2 -9.96 -15.86 0.14
CA ALA A 2 -8.73 -16.47 -0.41
C ALA A 2 -8.65 -16.40 -1.94
N ALA A 3 -9.73 -16.69 -2.65
CA ALA A 3 -9.75 -16.62 -4.11
C ALA A 3 -9.53 -15.18 -4.61
N LEU A 4 -10.13 -14.21 -3.95
CA LEU A 4 -9.98 -12.80 -4.31
C LEU A 4 -8.55 -12.30 -4.05
N LYS A 5 -7.92 -12.73 -2.95
CA LYS A 5 -6.51 -12.41 -2.67
C LYS A 5 -5.60 -12.96 -3.77
N LYS A 6 -5.87 -14.17 -4.24
CA LYS A 6 -5.10 -14.80 -5.32
C LYS A 6 -5.26 -14.02 -6.63
N GLU A 7 -6.47 -13.62 -6.98
CA GLU A 7 -6.71 -12.81 -8.19
C GLU A 7 -5.98 -11.46 -8.09
N VAL A 8 -6.05 -10.79 -6.94
CA VAL A 8 -5.35 -9.53 -6.73
C VAL A 8 -3.84 -9.71 -6.89
N PHE A 9 -3.27 -10.75 -6.30
CA PHE A 9 -1.83 -11.01 -6.41
C PHE A 9 -1.40 -11.24 -7.87
N GLU A 10 -2.17 -12.01 -8.64
CA GLU A 10 -1.88 -12.23 -10.06
C GLU A 10 -1.89 -10.90 -10.84
N LEU A 11 -2.85 -10.03 -10.56
CA LEU A 11 -2.92 -8.71 -11.19
C LEU A 11 -1.76 -7.82 -10.77
N LEU A 12 -1.35 -7.86 -9.51
CA LEU A 12 -0.20 -7.09 -9.02
C LEU A 12 1.08 -7.45 -9.76
N LYS A 13 1.29 -8.74 -10.04
CA LYS A 13 2.48 -9.21 -10.76
C LYS A 13 2.51 -8.73 -12.21
N GLN A 14 1.35 -8.48 -12.81
CA GLN A 14 1.23 -8.02 -14.21
C GLN A 14 1.29 -6.50 -14.34
N THR A 15 1.29 -5.78 -13.23
CA THR A 15 1.23 -4.32 -13.22
C THR A 15 2.63 -3.73 -13.39
N LYS A 16 2.73 -2.65 -14.18
CA LYS A 16 3.96 -1.89 -14.35
C LYS A 16 3.98 -0.73 -13.37
N TYR A 17 4.84 -0.83 -12.37
CA TYR A 17 4.95 0.19 -11.31
C TYR A 17 5.82 1.34 -11.78
N THR A 18 5.48 2.54 -11.32
CA THR A 18 6.26 3.75 -11.58
C THR A 18 7.39 3.85 -10.55
N LYS A 19 8.60 4.13 -11.02
CA LYS A 19 9.72 4.44 -10.13
C LYS A 19 9.55 5.87 -9.62
N SER A 20 9.64 6.07 -8.30
CA SER A 20 9.54 7.39 -7.70
C SER A 20 10.88 7.80 -7.10
N SER A 21 11.44 8.90 -7.57
CA SER A 21 12.65 9.51 -7.01
C SER A 21 12.34 10.57 -5.93
N ARG A 22 11.07 10.89 -5.72
CA ARG A 22 10.63 11.99 -4.86
C ARG A 22 10.26 11.59 -3.43
N ARG A 23 10.16 10.30 -3.14
CA ARG A 23 9.78 9.85 -1.77
C ARG A 23 10.98 9.93 -0.85
N LYS A 24 10.79 10.54 0.31
CA LYS A 24 11.87 10.82 1.27
C LYS A 24 12.23 9.63 2.17
N ASN A 25 11.35 8.64 2.28
CA ASN A 25 11.48 7.55 3.25
C ASN A 25 11.95 6.25 2.62
N ILE A 26 12.88 6.32 1.67
CA ILE A 26 13.31 5.17 0.88
C ILE A 26 14.79 4.88 1.05
N ASN A 27 15.14 3.61 0.85
CA ASN A 27 16.53 3.23 0.66
C ASN A 27 16.97 3.66 -0.74
N LYS A 28 17.92 4.58 -0.84
CA LYS A 28 18.37 5.17 -2.11
C LYS A 28 19.01 4.16 -3.06
N ASN A 29 19.43 2.98 -2.56
CA ASN A 29 20.08 1.95 -3.37
C ASN A 29 19.10 1.08 -4.16
N VAL A 30 17.80 1.12 -3.81
CA VAL A 30 16.76 0.37 -4.51
C VAL A 30 15.66 1.36 -4.92
N PRO A 31 15.49 1.61 -6.23
CA PRO A 31 14.43 2.52 -6.68
C PRO A 31 13.06 2.01 -6.22
N PRO A 32 12.25 2.84 -5.54
CA PRO A 32 10.92 2.42 -5.11
C PRO A 32 10.00 2.27 -6.31
N GLN A 33 9.26 1.17 -6.35
CA GLN A 33 8.22 0.93 -7.34
C GLN A 33 6.87 1.13 -6.66
N THR A 34 6.14 2.13 -7.09
CA THR A 34 4.90 2.54 -6.44
C THR A 34 3.83 2.92 -7.45
N MET A 35 2.58 2.84 -7.03
CA MET A 35 1.42 3.24 -7.84
C MET A 35 0.31 3.71 -6.92
N ILE A 36 -0.36 4.80 -7.28
CA ILE A 36 -1.48 5.35 -6.52
C ILE A 36 -2.77 5.15 -7.32
N MET A 37 -3.80 4.67 -6.66
CA MET A 37 -5.15 4.53 -7.20
C MET A 37 -6.14 5.26 -6.30
N GLY A 38 -7.25 5.70 -6.88
CA GLY A 38 -8.26 6.45 -6.17
C GLY A 38 -7.96 7.94 -6.17
N TYR A 39 -8.32 8.61 -5.08
CA TYR A 39 -8.15 10.06 -4.96
C TYR A 39 -6.67 10.45 -4.87
N ARG A 40 -6.30 11.47 -5.63
CA ARG A 40 -4.93 11.99 -5.67
C ARG A 40 -4.94 13.51 -5.82
N THR A 41 -3.95 14.18 -5.22
CA THR A 41 -3.69 15.61 -5.44
C THR A 41 -2.38 15.79 -6.21
N TRP A 42 -2.36 16.81 -7.08
CA TRP A 42 -1.16 17.19 -7.82
C TRP A 42 -1.23 18.65 -8.23
N PHE A 43 -0.18 19.42 -7.95
CA PHE A 43 -0.06 20.83 -8.35
C PHE A 43 -1.33 21.68 -8.10
N GLY A 44 -1.95 21.53 -6.93
CA GLY A 44 -3.16 22.26 -6.56
C GLY A 44 -4.46 21.66 -7.11
N ASN A 45 -4.38 20.65 -7.96
CA ASN A 45 -5.54 19.92 -8.49
C ASN A 45 -5.81 18.65 -7.68
N HIS A 46 -6.99 18.09 -7.86
CA HIS A 46 -7.34 16.80 -7.26
C HIS A 46 -8.29 16.03 -8.17
N GLY A 47 -8.34 14.72 -8.00
CA GLY A 47 -9.21 13.88 -8.80
C GLY A 47 -8.79 12.41 -8.72
N LEU A 48 -9.33 11.61 -9.63
CA LEU A 48 -9.01 10.19 -9.72
C LEU A 48 -7.61 10.00 -10.32
N ALA A 49 -6.77 9.22 -9.66
CA ALA A 49 -5.43 8.91 -10.15
C ALA A 49 -5.49 8.13 -11.46
N ALA A 50 -4.57 8.46 -12.39
CA ALA A 50 -4.55 7.87 -13.72
C ALA A 50 -4.44 6.34 -13.71
N ALA A 51 -3.71 5.77 -12.74
CA ALA A 51 -3.57 4.31 -12.62
C ALA A 51 -4.91 3.61 -12.39
N SER A 52 -5.88 4.28 -11.76
CA SER A 52 -7.22 3.74 -11.56
C SER A 52 -7.93 3.46 -12.88
N LEU A 53 -7.67 4.29 -13.88
CA LEU A 53 -8.23 4.16 -15.23
C LEU A 53 -7.39 3.23 -16.11
N LYS A 54 -6.08 3.19 -15.89
CA LYS A 54 -5.17 2.34 -16.64
C LYS A 54 -5.31 0.86 -16.28
N TYR A 55 -5.61 0.57 -15.01
CA TYR A 55 -5.77 -0.79 -14.49
C TYR A 55 -7.14 -0.95 -13.82
N PRO A 56 -8.23 -0.86 -14.60
CA PRO A 56 -9.58 -0.83 -14.02
C PRO A 56 -9.97 -2.12 -13.31
N LEU A 57 -9.52 -3.27 -13.82
CA LEU A 57 -9.82 -4.55 -13.17
C LEU A 57 -9.13 -4.66 -11.82
N LEU A 58 -7.85 -4.28 -11.74
CA LEU A 58 -7.12 -4.29 -10.47
C LEU A 58 -7.78 -3.36 -9.46
N TYR A 59 -8.12 -2.14 -9.87
CA TYR A 59 -8.79 -1.17 -9.01
C TYR A 59 -10.12 -1.72 -8.47
N LYS A 60 -10.91 -2.33 -9.34
CA LYS A 60 -12.18 -2.96 -8.96
C LYS A 60 -11.96 -4.08 -7.93
N LYS A 61 -10.98 -4.96 -8.17
CA LYS A 61 -10.70 -6.08 -7.26
C LYS A 61 -10.15 -5.62 -5.93
N LEU A 62 -9.35 -4.56 -5.90
CA LEU A 62 -8.85 -3.96 -4.65
C LEU A 62 -10.01 -3.40 -3.81
N LYS A 63 -10.97 -2.74 -4.44
CA LYS A 63 -12.17 -2.24 -3.73
C LYS A 63 -13.01 -3.40 -3.21
N GLU A 64 -13.19 -4.46 -3.99
CA GLU A 64 -13.91 -5.66 -3.55
C GLU A 64 -13.23 -6.32 -2.37
N LEU A 65 -11.90 -6.38 -2.37
CA LEU A 65 -11.12 -6.99 -1.28
C LEU A 65 -11.37 -6.27 0.04
N MET A 66 -11.32 -4.94 0.03
CA MET A 66 -11.58 -4.17 1.25
C MET A 66 -13.04 -4.29 1.68
N LYS A 67 -13.98 -4.30 0.75
CA LYS A 67 -15.40 -4.46 1.06
C LYS A 67 -15.67 -5.78 1.77
N LYS A 68 -14.96 -6.85 1.39
CA LYS A 68 -15.06 -8.15 2.09
C LYS A 68 -14.40 -8.12 3.45
N LYS A 69 -13.27 -7.41 3.60
CA LYS A 69 -12.56 -7.32 4.87
C LYS A 69 -13.30 -6.47 5.88
N ASP A 70 -13.72 -5.28 5.47
CA ASP A 70 -14.38 -4.31 6.35
C ASP A 70 -15.31 -3.42 5.50
N PRO A 71 -16.59 -3.82 5.34
CA PRO A 71 -17.50 -3.09 4.47
C PRO A 71 -17.80 -1.67 4.96
N ASN A 72 -17.52 -1.35 6.22
CA ASN A 72 -17.73 -0.02 6.79
C ASN A 72 -16.50 0.89 6.71
N PHE A 73 -15.36 0.36 6.29
CA PHE A 73 -14.16 1.17 6.17
C PHE A 73 -14.21 2.02 4.90
N LYS A 74 -14.20 3.34 5.08
CA LYS A 74 -14.16 4.29 3.98
C LYS A 74 -12.71 4.71 3.75
N PHE A 75 -12.30 4.71 2.49
CA PHE A 75 -10.97 5.14 2.08
C PHE A 75 -11.06 5.94 0.78
N THR A 76 -10.14 6.88 0.61
CA THR A 76 -10.08 7.70 -0.61
C THR A 76 -9.01 7.19 -1.57
N THR A 77 -7.96 6.56 -1.05
CA THR A 77 -6.75 6.30 -1.82
C THR A 77 -6.17 4.93 -1.49
N ILE A 78 -5.55 4.33 -2.51
CA ILE A 78 -4.83 3.06 -2.39
C ILE A 78 -3.43 3.27 -2.93
N THR A 79 -2.40 2.89 -2.16
CA THR A 79 -1.03 2.87 -2.66
C THR A 79 -0.57 1.42 -2.78
N LEU A 80 -0.02 1.10 -3.96
CA LEU A 80 0.58 -0.20 -4.23
C LEU A 80 2.10 -0.01 -4.26
N ASN A 81 2.82 -0.85 -3.53
CA ASN A 81 4.28 -0.81 -3.50
C ASN A 81 4.84 -2.18 -3.87
N LYS A 82 5.92 -2.18 -4.65
CA LYS A 82 6.69 -3.38 -4.97
C LYS A 82 8.12 -3.17 -4.53
N ASN A 83 8.62 -4.05 -3.65
CA ASN A 83 10.00 -4.02 -3.15
C ASN A 83 10.39 -2.65 -2.59
N PHE A 84 9.47 -2.09 -1.79
CA PHE A 84 9.62 -0.77 -1.21
C PHE A 84 10.05 -0.91 0.25
N LYS A 85 11.29 -0.56 0.56
CA LYS A 85 11.82 -0.58 1.92
C LYS A 85 11.80 0.83 2.50
N CYS A 86 10.79 1.11 3.34
CA CYS A 86 10.68 2.40 4.02
C CYS A 86 11.57 2.45 5.25
N GLU A 87 12.23 3.59 5.44
CA GLU A 87 12.89 3.93 6.70
C GLU A 87 11.84 4.40 7.72
N PRO A 88 12.19 4.47 9.02
CA PRO A 88 11.23 4.92 10.05
C PRO A 88 10.62 6.28 9.72
N HIS A 89 9.29 6.35 9.73
CA HIS A 89 8.56 7.57 9.37
C HIS A 89 7.13 7.55 9.90
N ARG A 90 6.44 8.68 9.74
CA ARG A 90 5.00 8.84 9.93
C ARG A 90 4.40 9.40 8.65
N ASP A 91 3.17 9.03 8.35
CA ASP A 91 2.44 9.52 7.18
C ASP A 91 1.60 10.74 7.57
N GLY A 92 2.25 11.88 7.77
CA GLY A 92 1.64 13.07 8.35
C GLY A 92 0.46 13.66 7.59
N GLU A 93 0.35 13.38 6.28
CA GLU A 93 -0.76 13.88 5.46
C GLU A 93 -1.96 12.93 5.41
N ASN A 94 -1.86 11.74 6.00
CA ASN A 94 -2.96 10.80 6.05
C ASN A 94 -3.90 11.16 7.21
N VAL A 95 -5.19 10.90 7.00
CA VAL A 95 -6.24 11.20 7.98
C VAL A 95 -6.80 9.89 8.52
N GLY A 96 -6.70 9.70 9.84
CA GLY A 96 -7.25 8.52 10.49
C GLY A 96 -6.44 7.26 10.25
N VAL A 97 -7.11 6.12 10.38
CA VAL A 97 -6.48 4.81 10.28
C VAL A 97 -6.32 4.34 8.84
N SER A 98 -5.35 3.45 8.64
CA SER A 98 -5.07 2.79 7.37
C SER A 98 -5.14 1.28 7.54
N TYR A 99 -5.41 0.57 6.44
CA TYR A 99 -5.22 -0.89 6.36
C TYR A 99 -4.06 -1.18 5.44
N ILE A 100 -3.23 -2.14 5.83
CA ILE A 100 -2.14 -2.63 4.99
C ILE A 100 -2.20 -4.15 4.88
N ILE A 101 -1.84 -4.68 3.71
CA ILE A 101 -1.69 -6.11 3.48
C ILE A 101 -0.51 -6.35 2.54
N GLY A 102 0.23 -7.43 2.77
CA GLY A 102 1.37 -7.80 1.94
C GLY A 102 1.11 -9.07 1.15
N PHE A 103 1.70 -9.14 -0.05
CA PHE A 103 1.64 -10.32 -0.92
C PHE A 103 3.03 -10.62 -1.47
N GLY A 104 3.25 -11.87 -1.85
CA GLY A 104 4.50 -12.31 -2.47
C GLY A 104 5.06 -13.54 -1.79
N ASP A 105 6.14 -14.05 -2.34
CA ASP A 105 6.85 -15.22 -1.81
C ASP A 105 8.08 -14.83 -0.99
N TYR A 106 8.10 -13.58 -0.50
CA TYR A 106 9.14 -13.09 0.38
C TYR A 106 9.06 -13.73 1.78
N LYS A 107 10.19 -13.73 2.48
CA LYS A 107 10.28 -14.18 3.87
C LYS A 107 10.76 -13.03 4.74
N LYS A 108 10.33 -13.01 6.01
CA LYS A 108 10.56 -11.89 6.93
C LYS A 108 9.83 -10.65 6.43
N GLY A 109 10.41 -9.47 6.47
CA GLY A 109 9.79 -8.27 5.92
C GLY A 109 8.55 -7.80 6.66
N GLU A 110 8.51 -8.02 7.98
CA GLU A 110 7.40 -7.56 8.81
C GLU A 110 7.29 -6.04 8.77
N LEU A 111 6.09 -5.52 9.03
CA LEU A 111 5.89 -4.11 9.30
C LEU A 111 6.27 -3.85 10.76
N ASN A 112 7.15 -2.90 11.01
CA ASN A 112 7.49 -2.50 12.38
C ASN A 112 6.69 -1.25 12.72
N VAL A 113 5.86 -1.32 13.77
CA VAL A 113 5.06 -0.21 14.25
C VAL A 113 5.41 0.02 15.72
N GLU A 114 6.03 1.17 16.00
CA GLU A 114 6.47 1.54 17.35
C GLU A 114 7.30 0.44 18.04
N GLY A 115 8.19 -0.19 17.28
CA GLY A 115 9.07 -1.27 17.76
C GLY A 115 8.47 -2.66 17.73
N LYS A 116 7.20 -2.81 17.38
CA LYS A 116 6.52 -4.09 17.32
C LYS A 116 6.51 -4.63 15.89
N LYS A 117 6.98 -5.86 15.69
CA LYS A 117 6.97 -6.52 14.38
C LYS A 117 5.61 -7.14 14.11
N ILE A 118 5.00 -6.77 12.98
CA ILE A 118 3.67 -7.23 12.58
C ILE A 118 3.80 -8.01 11.27
N ASP A 119 3.34 -9.26 11.28
CA ASP A 119 3.26 -10.06 10.05
C ASP A 119 2.05 -9.62 9.24
N ILE A 120 2.30 -9.06 8.05
CA ILE A 120 1.25 -8.62 7.13
C ILE A 120 1.16 -9.49 5.87
N HIS A 121 1.90 -10.62 5.82
CA HIS A 121 1.89 -11.51 4.66
C HIS A 121 0.53 -12.21 4.54
N ASN A 122 -0.25 -11.83 3.54
CA ASN A 122 -1.64 -12.25 3.32
C ASN A 122 -2.60 -11.90 4.46
N LYS A 123 -2.21 -10.96 5.32
CA LYS A 123 -2.98 -10.55 6.50
C LYS A 123 -3.14 -9.05 6.52
N PHE A 124 -4.36 -8.58 6.73
CA PHE A 124 -4.64 -7.16 6.95
C PHE A 124 -4.20 -6.73 8.34
N TYR A 125 -3.63 -5.54 8.42
CA TYR A 125 -3.33 -4.87 9.68
C TYR A 125 -3.84 -3.44 9.62
N LYS A 126 -4.55 -3.02 10.67
CA LYS A 126 -5.14 -1.68 10.80
C LYS A 126 -4.35 -0.87 11.80
N PHE A 127 -3.88 0.33 11.39
CA PHE A 127 -3.12 1.19 12.29
C PHE A 127 -3.20 2.64 11.82
N ASN A 128 -2.86 3.57 12.72
CA ASN A 128 -2.80 4.99 12.38
C ASN A 128 -1.36 5.38 12.06
N GLY A 129 -1.01 5.35 10.76
CA GLY A 129 0.34 5.66 10.27
C GLY A 129 0.72 7.13 10.40
N SER A 130 -0.26 8.03 10.57
CA SER A 130 0.03 9.45 10.79
C SER A 130 0.51 9.73 12.22
N LEU A 131 0.17 8.86 13.17
CA LEU A 131 0.52 9.02 14.59
C LEU A 131 1.64 8.09 15.04
N LYS A 132 1.79 6.92 14.41
CA LYS A 132 2.75 5.90 14.83
C LYS A 132 3.92 5.80 13.87
N THR A 133 5.14 5.84 14.43
CA THR A 133 6.35 5.63 13.65
C THR A 133 6.42 4.19 13.17
N HIS A 134 6.61 3.99 11.88
CA HIS A 134 6.64 2.67 11.29
C HIS A 134 7.68 2.57 10.17
N PHE A 135 8.12 1.36 9.90
CA PHE A 135 9.06 1.05 8.82
C PHE A 135 8.95 -0.41 8.40
N VAL A 136 9.63 -0.76 7.32
CA VAL A 136 9.64 -2.12 6.80
C VAL A 136 10.92 -2.83 7.25
N GLU A 137 10.77 -3.99 7.90
CA GLU A 137 11.89 -4.85 8.24
C GLU A 137 12.51 -5.46 6.97
N PRO A 138 13.81 -5.81 6.98
CA PRO A 138 14.43 -6.48 5.84
C PRO A 138 13.74 -7.79 5.49
N TRP A 139 13.65 -8.08 4.19
CA TRP A 139 13.07 -9.34 3.72
C TRP A 139 14.05 -10.09 2.82
N THR A 140 13.77 -11.39 2.60
CA THR A 140 14.55 -12.28 1.75
C THR A 140 13.63 -13.07 0.83
N SER A 141 14.20 -13.70 -0.20
CA SER A 141 13.58 -14.76 -1.00
C SER A 141 12.41 -14.36 -1.88
N GLY A 142 12.41 -13.21 -2.50
CA GLY A 142 11.39 -12.91 -3.49
C GLY A 142 10.88 -11.50 -3.43
N ASP A 143 9.89 -11.22 -4.27
CA ASP A 143 9.29 -9.89 -4.36
C ASP A 143 8.27 -9.67 -3.26
N ARG A 144 8.27 -8.47 -2.71
CA ARG A 144 7.36 -8.04 -1.67
C ARG A 144 6.44 -6.96 -2.21
N TYR A 145 5.14 -7.27 -2.23
CA TYR A 145 4.10 -6.32 -2.64
C TYR A 145 3.31 -5.90 -1.42
N THR A 146 2.97 -4.62 -1.32
CA THR A 146 2.05 -4.14 -0.27
C THR A 146 0.95 -3.29 -0.87
N ILE A 147 -0.20 -3.34 -0.24
CA ILE A 147 -1.37 -2.52 -0.57
C ILE A 147 -1.74 -1.77 0.70
N VAL A 148 -1.82 -0.43 0.59
CA VAL A 148 -2.23 0.43 1.71
C VAL A 148 -3.50 1.17 1.31
N TYR A 149 -4.56 0.99 2.11
CA TYR A 149 -5.82 1.71 1.96
C TYR A 149 -5.86 2.82 3.01
N TYR A 150 -6.06 4.07 2.57
CA TYR A 150 -6.00 5.20 3.48
C TYR A 150 -6.81 6.40 3.01
N ASN A 151 -6.87 7.42 3.86
CA ASN A 151 -7.55 8.68 3.56
C ASN A 151 -6.53 9.83 3.54
N ARG A 152 -6.52 10.59 2.46
CA ARG A 152 -5.68 11.80 2.29
C ARG A 152 -6.42 13.07 2.68
N THR A 153 -7.73 13.00 2.83
CA THR A 153 -8.59 14.14 3.12
C THR A 153 -9.88 13.65 3.76
N ASN A 154 -10.63 14.54 4.41
CA ASN A 154 -11.95 14.27 4.98
C ASN A 154 -13.07 14.31 3.92
N TRP A 155 -12.82 13.73 2.84
CA TRP A 155 -13.60 13.77 1.60
C TRP A 155 -14.90 12.98 1.66
#